data_62229bdcc868873298ec8a181346c805
#
_entry.id   62229bdcc868873298ec8a181346c805
#
_cell.length_a   1.000
_cell.length_b   1.000
_cell.length_c   1.000
_cell.angle_alpha   90.00
_cell.angle_beta   90.00
_cell.angle_gamma   90.00
#
_symmetry.space_group_name_H-M   'P 1'
#
loop_
_entity.id
_entity.type
_entity.pdbx_description
1 polymer ?
#
loop_
_entity_poly.entity_id
_entity_poly.type
_entity_poly.pdbx_seq_one_letter_code
_entity_poly.pdbx_strand_id
1 'polypeptide(L)'
;MAADNDECPFCTISGDLPHPFLENKRRNEDNPTFVVASTPEAIAFLDRLPLTKCHTLVIPRDHYEMLSDVPAETAAEVGRILPAVCRAVMEVSGADGFNVVQNNGLLAVCPGRNADCEVSMRDR
;
A
#
# COMPACT_ATOMS: atom_id res chain seq x y z
N MET A 1 5.60 -13.85 -15.93
CA MET A 1 6.11 -14.81 -14.94
C MET A 1 5.78 -14.31 -13.55
N ALA A 2 5.00 -15.07 -12.82
CA ALA A 2 4.79 -14.76 -11.41
C ALA A 2 6.12 -14.99 -10.69
N ALA A 3 6.73 -13.91 -10.15
CA ALA A 3 7.80 -14.03 -9.19
C ALA A 3 7.27 -14.83 -7.98
N ASP A 4 8.14 -15.63 -7.35
CA ASP A 4 7.78 -16.37 -6.14
C ASP A 4 7.19 -15.42 -5.11
N ASN A 5 5.88 -15.49 -4.96
CA ASN A 5 5.11 -14.61 -4.06
C ASN A 5 5.41 -14.88 -2.58
N ASP A 6 6.06 -16.01 -2.28
CA ASP A 6 6.28 -16.48 -0.90
C ASP A 6 7.27 -15.61 -0.11
N GLU A 7 8.11 -14.85 -0.78
CA GLU A 7 9.08 -13.96 -0.13
C GLU A 7 8.68 -12.48 -0.09
N CYS A 8 7.57 -12.11 -0.73
CA CYS A 8 7.13 -10.71 -0.75
C CYS A 8 6.19 -10.42 0.41
N PRO A 9 6.58 -9.54 1.36
CA PRO A 9 5.72 -9.20 2.50
C PRO A 9 4.40 -8.55 2.08
N PHE A 10 4.37 -7.83 0.98
CA PHE A 10 3.15 -7.22 0.46
C PHE A 10 2.18 -8.25 -0.13
N CYS A 11 2.70 -9.28 -0.79
CA CYS A 11 1.87 -10.40 -1.26
C CYS A 11 1.25 -11.16 -0.10
N THR A 12 2.00 -11.36 0.99
CA THR A 12 1.51 -11.97 2.22
C THR A 12 0.37 -11.13 2.82
N ILE A 13 0.57 -9.83 2.96
CA ILE A 13 -0.46 -8.91 3.48
C ILE A 13 -1.71 -8.95 2.59
N SER A 14 -1.55 -8.87 1.29
CA SER A 14 -2.66 -8.90 0.33
C SER A 14 -3.43 -10.22 0.39
N GLY A 15 -2.75 -11.34 0.54
CA GLY A 15 -3.36 -12.66 0.66
C GLY A 15 -4.12 -12.87 1.98
N ASP A 16 -3.57 -12.35 3.08
CA ASP A 16 -4.18 -12.45 4.42
C ASP A 16 -5.40 -11.53 4.58
N LEU A 17 -5.51 -10.49 3.78
CA LEU A 17 -6.55 -9.46 3.86
C LEU A 17 -7.31 -9.35 2.53
N PRO A 18 -8.07 -10.38 2.14
CA PRO A 18 -8.81 -10.39 0.88
C PRO A 18 -9.95 -9.36 0.86
N HIS A 19 -10.40 -9.01 -0.33
CA HIS A 19 -11.60 -8.20 -0.52
C HIS A 19 -12.84 -9.10 -0.72
N PRO A 20 -14.01 -8.81 -0.09
CA PRO A 20 -14.28 -7.72 0.83
C PRO A 20 -13.61 -7.94 2.18
N PHE A 21 -13.14 -6.84 2.74
CA PHE A 21 -12.48 -6.83 4.03
C PHE A 21 -13.50 -6.88 5.17
N LEU A 22 -13.45 -7.93 5.98
CA LEU A 22 -14.35 -8.10 7.11
C LEU A 22 -13.71 -7.52 8.39
N GLU A 23 -14.46 -6.65 9.08
CA GLU A 23 -13.97 -5.91 10.25
C GLU A 23 -13.35 -6.76 11.36
N ASN A 24 -13.90 -7.93 11.59
CA ASN A 24 -13.46 -8.87 12.62
C ASN A 24 -12.12 -9.57 12.29
N LYS A 25 -11.62 -9.42 11.07
CA LYS A 25 -10.29 -9.92 10.65
C LYS A 25 -9.22 -8.82 10.62
N ARG A 26 -9.53 -7.62 11.10
CA ARG A 26 -8.62 -6.47 11.10
C ARG A 26 -7.34 -6.67 11.89
N ARG A 27 -7.35 -7.61 12.83
CA ARG A 27 -6.18 -8.00 13.60
C ARG A 27 -6.10 -9.52 13.65
N ASN A 28 -5.33 -10.06 12.75
CA ASN A 28 -4.68 -11.32 13.05
C ASN A 28 -3.51 -10.98 14.00
N GLU A 29 -3.40 -11.64 15.14
CA GLU A 29 -2.27 -11.44 16.07
C GLU A 29 -0.93 -11.65 15.37
N ASP A 30 -0.92 -12.48 14.33
CA ASP A 30 0.24 -12.78 13.50
C ASP A 30 0.52 -11.73 12.39
N ASN A 31 -0.46 -10.87 12.09
CA ASN A 31 -0.31 -9.82 11.07
C ASN A 31 -1.00 -8.52 11.50
N PRO A 32 -0.31 -7.66 12.28
CA PRO A 32 -0.88 -6.42 12.82
C PRO A 32 -0.98 -5.30 11.78
N THR A 33 -1.48 -5.59 10.59
CA THR A 33 -1.63 -4.62 9.51
C THR A 33 -2.89 -3.79 9.70
N PHE A 34 -2.74 -2.47 9.65
CA PHE A 34 -3.85 -1.52 9.73
C PHE A 34 -4.29 -1.10 8.33
N VAL A 35 -5.42 -1.62 7.88
CA VAL A 35 -5.96 -1.34 6.55
C VAL A 35 -6.67 -0.01 6.54
N VAL A 36 -6.33 0.83 5.57
CA VAL A 36 -6.93 2.14 5.30
C VAL A 36 -8.01 2.05 4.23
N ALA A 37 -7.74 1.31 3.17
CA ALA A 37 -8.68 1.09 2.07
C ALA A 37 -8.47 -0.29 1.44
N SER A 38 -9.54 -0.89 0.94
CA SER A 38 -9.51 -2.20 0.30
C SER A 38 -10.45 -2.22 -0.90
N THR A 39 -9.94 -2.63 -2.04
CA THR A 39 -10.70 -2.86 -3.27
C THR A 39 -10.31 -4.22 -3.87
N PRO A 40 -11.02 -4.73 -4.87
CA PRO A 40 -10.64 -5.99 -5.52
C PRO A 40 -9.23 -5.98 -6.14
N GLU A 41 -8.76 -4.81 -6.59
CA GLU A 41 -7.50 -4.66 -7.33
C GLU A 41 -6.36 -4.07 -6.49
N ALA A 42 -6.68 -3.42 -5.37
CA ALA A 42 -5.69 -2.70 -4.57
C ALA A 42 -6.00 -2.73 -3.08
N ILE A 43 -4.98 -2.49 -2.28
CA ILE A 43 -5.09 -2.34 -0.83
C ILE A 43 -4.19 -1.21 -0.34
N ALA A 44 -4.66 -0.44 0.63
CA ALA A 44 -3.89 0.59 1.32
C ALA A 44 -3.80 0.27 2.81
N PHE A 45 -2.63 0.38 3.39
CA PHE A 45 -2.38 0.09 4.80
C PHE A 45 -1.23 0.95 5.35
N LEU A 46 -1.20 1.08 6.68
CA LEU A 46 -0.14 1.81 7.35
C LEU A 46 1.17 1.01 7.35
N ASP A 47 2.29 1.70 7.10
CA ASP A 47 3.61 1.08 7.17
C ASP A 47 3.96 0.70 8.63
N ARG A 48 4.62 -0.43 8.81
CA ARG A 48 5.12 -0.89 10.10
C ARG A 48 6.31 -0.10 10.61
N LEU A 49 7.13 0.39 9.68
CA LEU A 49 8.34 1.18 9.96
C LEU A 49 8.17 2.56 9.34
N PRO A 50 7.26 3.38 9.87
CA PRO A 50 6.92 4.65 9.26
C PRO A 50 8.10 5.61 9.31
N LEU A 51 8.39 6.24 8.17
CA LEU A 51 9.32 7.37 8.09
C LEU A 51 8.73 8.62 8.74
N THR A 52 7.41 8.75 8.64
CA THR A 52 6.64 9.84 9.22
C THR A 52 5.33 9.28 9.79
N LYS A 53 4.68 10.08 10.65
CA LYS A 53 3.35 9.75 11.15
C LYS A 53 2.38 9.52 9.98
N CYS A 54 1.57 8.48 10.07
CA CYS A 54 0.59 8.09 9.05
C CYS A 54 1.20 7.69 7.69
N HIS A 55 2.44 7.24 7.66
CA HIS A 55 3.05 6.70 6.46
C HIS A 55 2.21 5.52 5.94
N THR A 56 1.63 5.68 4.76
CA THR A 56 0.66 4.75 4.17
C THR A 56 1.20 4.18 2.87
N LEU A 57 1.05 2.88 2.69
CA LEU A 57 1.38 2.17 1.47
C LEU A 57 0.09 1.90 0.69
N VAL A 58 0.12 2.11 -0.61
CA VAL A 58 -0.95 1.76 -1.55
C VAL A 58 -0.37 0.84 -2.59
N ILE A 59 -0.84 -0.39 -2.62
CA ILE A 59 -0.29 -1.43 -3.48
C ILE A 59 -1.35 -2.10 -4.35
N PRO A 60 -0.98 -2.61 -5.54
CA PRO A 60 -1.77 -3.60 -6.24
C PRO A 60 -1.87 -4.88 -5.39
N ARG A 61 -2.99 -5.60 -5.48
CA ARG A 61 -3.12 -6.88 -4.80
C ARG A 61 -2.23 -7.97 -5.38
N ASP A 62 -2.08 -7.97 -6.71
CA ASP A 62 -1.16 -8.87 -7.40
C ASP A 62 0.25 -8.28 -7.41
N HIS A 63 1.24 -9.17 -7.50
CA HIS A 63 2.65 -8.78 -7.47
C HIS A 63 3.13 -8.24 -8.82
N TYR A 64 3.60 -7.01 -8.83
CA TYR A 64 4.30 -6.38 -9.96
C TYR A 64 5.57 -5.70 -9.44
N GLU A 65 6.70 -6.00 -10.02
CA GLU A 65 7.98 -5.39 -9.61
C GLU A 65 8.09 -3.92 -10.01
N MET A 66 7.48 -3.56 -11.12
CA MET A 66 7.59 -2.23 -11.71
C MET A 66 6.23 -1.69 -12.12
N LEU A 67 6.07 -0.39 -12.03
CA LEU A 67 4.85 0.29 -12.48
C LEU A 67 4.54 0.00 -13.96
N SER A 68 5.58 -0.13 -14.77
CA SER A 68 5.45 -0.46 -16.20
C SER A 68 4.83 -1.83 -16.47
N ASP A 69 4.82 -2.72 -15.49
CA ASP A 69 4.26 -4.07 -15.60
C ASP A 69 2.80 -4.13 -15.13
N VAL A 70 2.32 -3.09 -14.47
CA VAL A 70 0.96 -3.06 -13.91
C VAL A 70 -0.07 -2.90 -15.04
N PRO A 71 -1.08 -3.79 -15.12
CA PRO A 71 -2.17 -3.62 -16.08
C PRO A 71 -2.90 -2.29 -15.89
N ALA A 72 -3.40 -1.73 -16.99
CA ALA A 72 -4.06 -0.42 -16.99
C ALA A 72 -5.25 -0.36 -16.02
N GLU A 73 -6.02 -1.43 -15.90
CA GLU A 73 -7.17 -1.52 -14.99
C GLU A 73 -6.75 -1.46 -13.53
N THR A 74 -5.70 -2.19 -13.17
CA THR A 74 -5.13 -2.19 -11.81
C THR A 74 -4.51 -0.83 -11.49
N ALA A 75 -3.77 -0.25 -12.42
CA ALA A 75 -3.18 1.09 -12.28
C ALA A 75 -4.26 2.17 -12.10
N ALA A 76 -5.36 2.07 -12.86
CA ALA A 76 -6.50 2.98 -12.73
C ALA A 76 -7.14 2.88 -11.34
N GLU A 77 -7.27 1.69 -10.78
CA GLU A 77 -7.83 1.49 -9.44
C GLU A 77 -6.93 2.05 -8.34
N VAL A 78 -5.63 1.81 -8.41
CA VAL A 78 -4.65 2.45 -7.52
C VAL A 78 -4.74 3.96 -7.60
N GLY A 79 -4.78 4.51 -8.80
CA GLY A 79 -4.93 5.95 -9.03
C GLY A 79 -6.26 6.51 -8.53
N ARG A 80 -7.33 5.73 -8.59
CA ARG A 80 -8.65 6.13 -8.10
C ARG A 80 -8.71 6.27 -6.58
N ILE A 81 -8.09 5.33 -5.85
CA ILE A 81 -8.11 5.36 -4.38
C ILE A 81 -7.08 6.30 -3.77
N LEU A 82 -6.00 6.59 -4.46
CA LEU A 82 -4.89 7.36 -3.94
C LEU A 82 -5.27 8.76 -3.43
N PRO A 83 -6.05 9.58 -4.16
CA PRO A 83 -6.49 10.89 -3.66
C PRO A 83 -7.34 10.79 -2.39
N ALA A 84 -8.19 9.78 -2.27
CA ALA A 84 -9.02 9.57 -1.08
C ALA A 84 -8.16 9.20 0.14
N VAL A 85 -7.14 8.35 -0.05
CA VAL A 85 -6.16 8.01 0.99
C VAL A 85 -5.39 9.27 1.42
N CYS A 86 -4.93 10.08 0.48
CA CYS A 86 -4.23 11.33 0.77
C CYS A 86 -5.09 12.29 1.60
N ARG A 87 -6.35 12.47 1.24
CA ARG A 87 -7.28 13.32 2.02
C ARG A 87 -7.46 12.81 3.45
N ALA A 88 -7.69 11.51 3.62
CA ALA A 88 -7.88 10.90 4.93
C ALA A 88 -6.63 11.05 5.81
N VAL A 89 -5.46 10.80 5.26
CA VAL A 89 -4.19 10.90 5.98
C VAL A 89 -3.86 12.35 6.36
N MET A 90 -4.14 13.32 5.49
CA MET A 90 -3.99 14.74 5.79
C MET A 90 -4.90 15.19 6.93
N GLU A 91 -6.16 14.77 6.90
CA GLU A 91 -7.14 15.10 7.93
C GLU A 91 -6.75 14.55 9.31
N VAL A 92 -6.34 13.29 9.35
CA VAL A 92 -5.96 12.61 10.61
C VAL A 92 -4.64 13.13 11.17
N SER A 93 -3.65 13.36 10.30
CA SER A 93 -2.31 13.78 10.72
C SER A 93 -2.20 15.25 11.10
N GLY A 94 -3.06 16.10 10.56
CA GLY A 94 -2.95 17.55 10.68
C GLY A 94 -1.74 18.14 9.95
N ALA A 95 -1.10 17.39 9.06
CA ALA A 95 0.06 17.84 8.29
C ALA A 95 -0.32 18.90 7.25
N ASP A 96 0.62 19.77 6.91
CA ASP A 96 0.41 20.82 5.91
C ASP A 96 0.63 20.35 4.48
N GLY A 97 1.30 19.23 4.31
CA GLY A 97 1.60 18.66 3.01
C GLY A 97 2.02 17.21 3.10
N PHE A 98 2.14 16.58 1.96
CA PHE A 98 2.56 15.19 1.84
C PHE A 98 3.33 14.98 0.53
N ASN A 99 4.08 13.89 0.50
CA ASN A 99 4.70 13.38 -0.72
C ASN A 99 4.06 12.04 -1.07
N VAL A 100 3.93 11.78 -2.36
CA VAL A 100 3.62 10.46 -2.90
C VAL A 100 4.84 9.98 -3.67
N VAL A 101 5.41 8.86 -3.25
CA VAL A 101 6.58 8.25 -3.87
C VAL A 101 6.18 6.89 -4.42
N GLN A 102 6.49 6.62 -5.67
CA GLN A 102 6.26 5.34 -6.30
C GLN A 102 7.59 4.60 -6.45
N ASN A 103 7.67 3.41 -5.87
CA ASN A 103 8.87 2.59 -5.85
C ASN A 103 8.81 1.50 -6.93
N ASN A 104 9.95 1.21 -7.54
CA ASN A 104 10.09 0.21 -8.59
C ASN A 104 11.34 -0.65 -8.40
N GLY A 105 11.17 -1.95 -8.45
CA GLY A 105 12.27 -2.91 -8.57
C GLY A 105 13.20 -2.95 -7.36
N LEU A 106 14.42 -3.42 -7.59
CA LEU A 106 15.41 -3.70 -6.54
C LEU A 106 16.00 -2.46 -5.87
N LEU A 107 15.92 -1.30 -6.52
CA LEU A 107 16.41 -0.03 -5.96
C LEU A 107 15.38 0.68 -5.10
N ALA A 108 14.17 0.13 -5.01
CA ALA A 108 13.17 0.62 -4.09
C ALA A 108 13.61 0.40 -2.63
N VAL A 109 13.40 1.39 -1.79
CA VAL A 109 13.81 1.39 -0.38
C VAL A 109 13.06 0.33 0.44
N CYS A 110 11.98 -0.20 -0.09
CA CYS A 110 11.16 -1.22 0.57
C CYS A 110 11.67 -2.63 0.27
N PRO A 111 11.76 -3.52 1.27
CA PRO A 111 12.24 -4.89 1.07
C PRO A 111 11.29 -5.76 0.23
N GLY A 112 10.06 -5.35 0.03
CA GLY A 112 9.15 -6.01 -0.91
C GLY A 112 9.34 -5.47 -2.31
N ARG A 113 9.84 -6.26 -3.22
CA ARG A 113 10.04 -5.95 -4.64
C ARG A 113 8.71 -5.79 -5.37
N ASN A 114 7.90 -4.84 -4.95
CA ASN A 114 6.60 -4.59 -5.55
C ASN A 114 6.48 -3.11 -5.93
N ALA A 115 5.79 -2.83 -7.02
CA ALA A 115 5.39 -1.47 -7.35
C ALA A 115 4.40 -0.98 -6.28
N ASP A 116 4.80 -0.01 -5.50
CA ASP A 116 3.98 0.58 -4.46
C ASP A 116 4.03 2.10 -4.49
N CYS A 117 2.96 2.72 -4.04
CA CYS A 117 2.93 4.15 -3.79
C CYS A 117 2.99 4.37 -2.27
N GLU A 118 3.93 5.19 -1.85
CA GLU A 118 4.05 5.62 -0.46
C GLU A 118 3.49 7.02 -0.30
N VAL A 119 2.61 7.20 0.65
CA VAL A 119 2.13 8.52 1.07
C VAL A 119 2.80 8.88 2.38
N SER A 120 3.70 9.85 2.35
CA SER A 120 4.40 10.33 3.54
C SER A 120 4.11 11.80 3.81
N MET A 121 3.86 12.12 5.09
CA MET A 121 3.55 13.48 5.51
C MET A 121 4.83 14.32 5.61
N ARG A 122 4.70 15.61 5.29
CA ARG A 122 5.72 16.59 5.63
C ARG A 122 5.51 17.07 7.06
N ASP A 123 6.51 16.89 7.87
CA ASP A 123 6.61 17.62 9.14
C ASP A 123 6.94 19.09 8.85
N ARG A 124 6.39 19.97 9.66
CA ARG A 124 6.72 21.41 9.64
C ARG A 124 8.16 21.65 10.02
#